data_85f60188d7e23bf0fe6a2e559807e3df
#
_entry.id   85f60188d7e23bf0fe6a2e559807e3df
#
_cell.length_a   1.000
_cell.length_b   1.000
_cell.length_c   1.000
_cell.angle_alpha   90.00
_cell.angle_beta   90.00
_cell.angle_gamma   90.00
#
_symmetry.space_group_name_H-M   'P 1'
#
loop_
_entity.id
_entity.type
_entity.pdbx_description
1 polymer ?
#
loop_
_entity_poly.entity_id
_entity_poly.type
_entity_poly.pdbx_seq_one_letter_code
_entity_poly.pdbx_strand_id
1 'polypeptide(L)'
;MDWRLIIGEGNVYWNMALDEAILLLREEDKIENTLRLYVFNPSGVTFGYFQKIFESINIDFLKKNNIGFTRRITGGGAVYHDANGEITYSIIADIKFFPIDIVESFRKICSGLIETIKMFGLNAEFKPINDIIVNGRKVSGSAQTRKRKTLLQHGTLMYNTNLDILARSLIVSKEKLIAHGVKTIYERVTTISRELGYKVSKENVIETMVKGFEKALKINLYRDNLSKEEEELAKKLLSKYMSKEWIYRR
;
A
#
# COMPACT_ATOMS: atom_id res chain seq x y z
N MET A 1 -14.63 -18.88 -2.99
CA MET A 1 -13.45 -18.90 -3.88
C MET A 1 -12.23 -18.66 -3.02
N ASP A 2 -11.25 -19.54 -3.12
CA ASP A 2 -10.10 -19.54 -2.23
C ASP A 2 -8.95 -18.74 -2.85
N TRP A 3 -8.33 -17.88 -2.05
CA TRP A 3 -7.17 -17.07 -2.41
C TRP A 3 -6.07 -17.27 -1.38
N ARG A 4 -4.83 -17.14 -1.80
CA ARG A 4 -3.68 -17.20 -0.91
C ARG A 4 -3.60 -15.95 -0.04
N LEU A 5 -3.25 -16.14 1.23
CA LEU A 5 -2.90 -15.09 2.17
C LEU A 5 -1.43 -15.22 2.56
N ILE A 6 -0.63 -14.23 2.16
CA ILE A 6 0.77 -14.13 2.57
C ILE A 6 0.90 -12.98 3.58
N ILE A 7 1.39 -13.29 4.77
CA ILE A 7 1.68 -12.28 5.81
C ILE A 7 3.20 -12.24 6.01
N GLY A 8 3.79 -11.04 5.96
CA GLY A 8 5.23 -10.92 6.09
C GLY A 8 5.72 -9.50 6.35
N GLU A 9 7.02 -9.35 6.37
CA GLU A 9 7.68 -8.06 6.48
C GLU A 9 8.97 -8.03 5.65
N GLY A 10 9.44 -6.84 5.33
CA GLY A 10 10.69 -6.64 4.61
C GLY A 10 11.01 -5.16 4.42
N ASN A 11 12.23 -4.88 4.01
CA ASN A 11 12.60 -3.51 3.68
C ASN A 11 11.90 -3.02 2.40
N VAL A 12 12.02 -1.74 2.12
CA VAL A 12 11.35 -1.07 1.00
C VAL A 12 11.68 -1.69 -0.37
N TYR A 13 12.89 -2.17 -0.56
CA TYR A 13 13.33 -2.77 -1.82
C TYR A 13 12.74 -4.17 -2.00
N TRP A 14 12.80 -4.97 -0.93
CA TRP A 14 12.28 -6.34 -0.92
C TRP A 14 10.77 -6.38 -1.15
N ASN A 15 10.01 -5.55 -0.43
CA ASN A 15 8.55 -5.55 -0.56
C ASN A 15 8.09 -5.17 -1.96
N MET A 16 8.78 -4.22 -2.61
CA MET A 16 8.45 -3.84 -4.00
C MET A 16 8.90 -4.89 -5.01
N ALA A 17 10.06 -5.53 -4.79
CA ALA A 17 10.52 -6.64 -5.63
C ALA A 17 9.58 -7.84 -5.54
N LEU A 18 9.09 -8.15 -4.35
CA LEU A 18 8.19 -9.28 -4.12
C LEU A 18 6.79 -9.03 -4.71
N ASP A 19 6.25 -7.82 -4.60
CA ASP A 19 4.98 -7.48 -5.27
C ASP A 19 5.10 -7.66 -6.79
N GLU A 20 6.22 -7.25 -7.39
CA GLU A 20 6.45 -7.46 -8.84
C GLU A 20 6.66 -8.94 -9.17
N ALA A 21 7.38 -9.70 -8.36
CA ALA A 21 7.59 -11.13 -8.58
C ALA A 21 6.25 -11.90 -8.59
N ILE A 22 5.42 -11.68 -7.60
CA ILE A 22 4.08 -12.30 -7.52
C ILE A 22 3.21 -11.86 -8.71
N LEU A 23 3.26 -10.58 -9.10
CA LEU A 23 2.54 -10.10 -10.29
C LEU A 23 2.96 -10.84 -11.56
N LEU A 24 4.27 -11.05 -11.77
CA LEU A 24 4.78 -11.71 -12.95
C LEU A 24 4.40 -13.21 -12.97
N LEU A 25 4.54 -13.90 -11.84
CA LEU A 25 4.17 -15.31 -11.74
C LEU A 25 2.66 -15.52 -11.87
N ARG A 26 1.85 -14.60 -11.33
CA ARG A 26 0.40 -14.66 -11.54
C ARG A 26 0.00 -14.38 -13.00
N GLU A 27 0.71 -13.48 -13.69
CA GLU A 27 0.50 -13.20 -15.12
C GLU A 27 0.79 -14.42 -16.00
N GLU A 28 1.72 -15.29 -15.55
CA GLU A 28 2.05 -16.57 -16.19
C GLU A 28 1.16 -17.74 -15.74
N ASP A 29 0.12 -17.48 -14.91
CA ASP A 29 -0.76 -18.50 -14.32
C ASP A 29 -0.03 -19.57 -13.48
N LYS A 30 1.13 -19.22 -12.89
CA LYS A 30 1.93 -20.13 -12.06
C LYS A 30 1.54 -20.16 -10.59
N ILE A 31 0.83 -19.15 -10.15
CA ILE A 31 0.34 -19.02 -8.76
C ILE A 31 -1.10 -18.54 -8.73
N GLU A 32 -1.78 -18.79 -7.63
CA GLU A 32 -3.15 -18.37 -7.40
C GLU A 32 -3.24 -16.87 -7.12
N ASN A 33 -4.50 -16.36 -7.11
CA ASN A 33 -4.79 -15.02 -6.63
C ASN A 33 -4.34 -14.86 -5.19
N THR A 34 -3.67 -13.76 -4.89
CA THR A 34 -2.98 -13.56 -3.62
C THR A 34 -3.38 -12.23 -2.98
N LEU A 35 -3.72 -12.27 -1.69
CA LEU A 35 -3.67 -11.13 -0.80
C LEU A 35 -2.36 -11.20 0.00
N ARG A 36 -1.55 -10.16 -0.09
CA ARG A 36 -0.45 -9.94 0.86
C ARG A 36 -0.86 -8.90 1.88
N LEU A 37 -0.53 -9.14 3.17
CA LEU A 37 -0.50 -8.13 4.23
C LEU A 37 0.92 -8.06 4.76
N TYR A 38 1.53 -6.90 4.70
CA TYR A 38 2.94 -6.79 5.04
C TYR A 38 3.33 -5.46 5.68
N VAL A 39 4.45 -5.49 6.38
CA VAL A 39 5.06 -4.34 7.04
C VAL A 39 6.37 -3.98 6.35
N PHE A 40 6.63 -2.69 6.25
CA PHE A 40 7.95 -2.20 5.89
C PHE A 40 8.84 -2.13 7.12
N ASN A 41 9.75 -3.08 7.25
CA ASN A 41 10.70 -3.14 8.36
C ASN A 41 12.14 -3.21 7.81
N PRO A 42 12.97 -2.16 8.01
CA PRO A 42 12.64 -0.87 8.63
C PRO A 42 11.68 0.00 7.80
N SER A 43 11.16 1.05 8.42
CA SER A 43 10.34 2.07 7.76
C SER A 43 10.97 2.57 6.47
N GLY A 44 10.16 2.90 5.47
CA GLY A 44 10.65 3.31 4.16
C GLY A 44 9.71 4.25 3.43
N VAL A 45 10.14 4.73 2.27
CA VAL A 45 9.31 5.56 1.39
C VAL A 45 9.24 4.94 0.00
N THR A 46 8.03 4.80 -0.53
CA THR A 46 7.83 4.51 -1.94
C THR A 46 7.24 5.71 -2.67
N PHE A 47 7.61 5.88 -3.94
CA PHE A 47 7.00 6.90 -4.80
C PHE A 47 6.61 6.31 -6.14
N GLY A 48 5.63 6.94 -6.77
CA GLY A 48 4.99 6.40 -7.96
C GLY A 48 5.90 6.39 -9.20
N TYR A 49 5.60 5.48 -10.11
CA TYR A 49 6.36 5.24 -11.34
C TYR A 49 6.65 6.51 -12.15
N PHE A 50 5.70 7.44 -12.22
CA PHE A 50 5.78 8.67 -13.01
C PHE A 50 6.30 9.89 -12.25
N GLN A 51 6.54 9.76 -10.93
CA GLN A 51 6.95 10.90 -10.12
C GLN A 51 8.42 11.28 -10.36
N LYS A 52 8.68 12.59 -10.31
CA LYS A 52 10.01 13.13 -10.18
C LYS A 52 10.44 13.07 -8.71
N ILE A 53 11.55 12.43 -8.45
CA ILE A 53 11.98 12.10 -7.09
C ILE A 53 12.17 13.37 -6.23
N PHE A 54 12.86 14.39 -6.74
CA PHE A 54 13.17 15.61 -6.01
C PHE A 54 11.96 16.51 -5.73
N GLU A 55 10.84 16.28 -6.45
CA GLU A 55 9.57 16.98 -6.24
C GLU A 55 8.60 16.17 -5.34
N SER A 56 9.00 14.96 -4.93
CA SER A 56 8.09 14.01 -4.28
C SER A 56 8.50 13.63 -2.88
N ILE A 57 9.80 13.53 -2.61
CA ILE A 57 10.33 13.07 -1.31
C ILE A 57 11.49 13.96 -0.83
N ASN A 58 11.59 14.10 0.48
CA ASN A 58 12.67 14.85 1.11
C ASN A 58 13.90 13.93 1.30
N ILE A 59 14.72 13.82 0.26
CA ILE A 59 15.87 12.91 0.22
C ILE A 59 16.86 13.17 1.36
N ASP A 60 17.12 14.45 1.70
CA ASP A 60 18.08 14.80 2.74
C ASP A 60 17.58 14.36 4.12
N PHE A 61 16.29 14.57 4.41
CA PHE A 61 15.67 14.06 5.62
C PHE A 61 15.72 12.53 5.68
N LEU A 62 15.39 11.84 4.60
CA LEU A 62 15.39 10.38 4.55
C LEU A 62 16.78 9.81 4.77
N LYS A 63 17.81 10.34 4.10
CA LYS A 63 19.20 9.92 4.29
C LYS A 63 19.70 10.16 5.72
N LYS A 64 19.41 11.34 6.29
CA LYS A 64 19.80 11.68 7.67
C LYS A 64 19.20 10.75 8.71
N ASN A 65 18.02 10.19 8.43
CA ASN A 65 17.30 9.30 9.35
C ASN A 65 17.40 7.81 8.95
N ASN A 66 18.28 7.45 8.00
CA ASN A 66 18.45 6.08 7.49
C ASN A 66 17.15 5.44 6.99
N ILE A 67 16.24 6.23 6.41
CA ILE A 67 14.99 5.76 5.84
C ILE A 67 15.22 5.42 4.37
N GLY A 68 15.10 4.13 4.02
CA GLY A 68 15.24 3.66 2.65
C GLY A 68 14.10 4.16 1.76
N PHE A 69 14.38 4.33 0.46
CA PHE A 69 13.36 4.75 -0.50
C PHE A 69 13.57 4.12 -1.88
N THR A 70 12.47 3.84 -2.56
CA THR A 70 12.51 3.32 -3.93
C THR A 70 11.27 3.72 -4.72
N ARG A 71 11.39 3.60 -6.04
CA ARG A 71 10.29 3.77 -6.98
C ARG A 71 9.52 2.46 -7.11
N ARG A 72 8.18 2.50 -7.07
CA ARG A 72 7.33 1.34 -7.31
C ARG A 72 6.88 1.28 -8.78
N ILE A 73 6.42 0.11 -9.23
CA ILE A 73 5.91 -0.09 -10.60
C ILE A 73 4.52 0.50 -10.82
N THR A 74 3.81 0.83 -9.77
CA THR A 74 2.49 1.47 -9.82
C THR A 74 2.59 2.98 -9.88
N GLY A 75 1.55 3.65 -10.34
CA GLY A 75 1.46 5.12 -10.31
C GLY A 75 1.20 5.67 -8.90
N GLY A 76 0.63 6.87 -8.85
CA GLY A 76 0.24 7.55 -7.61
C GLY A 76 1.31 8.40 -6.96
N GLY A 77 1.02 8.96 -5.79
CA GLY A 77 1.90 9.85 -5.00
C GLY A 77 2.93 9.11 -4.15
N ALA A 78 3.82 9.85 -3.51
CA ALA A 78 4.77 9.30 -2.54
C ALA A 78 4.07 8.91 -1.23
N VAL A 79 4.58 7.86 -0.58
CA VAL A 79 4.03 7.29 0.64
C VAL A 79 5.16 6.99 1.61
N TYR A 80 5.00 7.38 2.87
CA TYR A 80 5.83 6.93 3.98
C TYR A 80 5.18 5.71 4.61
N HIS A 81 5.95 4.64 4.75
CA HIS A 81 5.57 3.37 5.36
C HIS A 81 6.20 3.27 6.74
N ASP A 82 5.37 3.27 7.77
CA ASP A 82 5.80 3.20 9.16
C ASP A 82 5.80 1.75 9.66
N ALA A 83 6.96 1.25 10.06
CA ALA A 83 7.12 -0.12 10.56
C ALA A 83 6.22 -0.45 11.77
N ASN A 84 5.86 0.57 12.56
CA ASN A 84 5.09 0.43 13.79
C ASN A 84 3.67 1.02 13.72
N GLY A 85 3.27 1.51 12.56
CA GLY A 85 2.02 2.27 12.45
C GLY A 85 1.23 2.06 11.16
N GLU A 86 1.72 1.20 10.25
CA GLU A 86 1.07 0.99 8.97
C GLU A 86 1.11 -0.49 8.56
N ILE A 87 0.03 -0.98 7.97
CA ILE A 87 0.00 -2.24 7.24
C ILE A 87 -0.25 -1.93 5.77
N THR A 88 0.59 -2.47 4.91
CA THR A 88 0.35 -2.46 3.47
C THR A 88 -0.36 -3.74 3.05
N TYR A 89 -1.34 -3.61 2.18
CA TYR A 89 -1.93 -4.74 1.48
C TYR A 89 -1.53 -4.73 0.01
N SER A 90 -1.45 -5.92 -0.61
CA SER A 90 -1.42 -6.10 -2.06
C SER A 90 -2.44 -7.15 -2.47
N ILE A 91 -3.35 -6.79 -3.35
CA ILE A 91 -4.18 -7.73 -4.12
C ILE A 91 -3.49 -7.95 -5.46
N ILE A 92 -3.12 -9.19 -5.74
CA ILE A 92 -2.53 -9.62 -7.02
C ILE A 92 -3.39 -10.76 -7.55
N ALA A 93 -4.20 -10.47 -8.56
CA ALA A 93 -5.23 -11.39 -8.99
C ALA A 93 -5.60 -11.23 -10.47
N ASP A 94 -6.27 -12.24 -11.01
CA ASP A 94 -6.80 -12.21 -12.37
C ASP A 94 -7.75 -11.00 -12.54
N ILE A 95 -7.49 -10.22 -13.57
CA ILE A 95 -8.20 -8.96 -13.84
C ILE A 95 -9.70 -9.17 -14.06
N LYS A 96 -10.12 -10.37 -14.46
CA LYS A 96 -11.54 -10.70 -14.67
C LYS A 96 -12.41 -10.63 -13.41
N PHE A 97 -11.79 -10.68 -12.20
CA PHE A 97 -12.50 -10.52 -10.94
C PHE A 97 -12.88 -9.08 -10.64
N PHE A 98 -12.39 -8.13 -11.40
CA PHE A 98 -12.56 -6.70 -11.14
C PHE A 98 -13.23 -6.00 -12.32
N PRO A 99 -13.94 -4.88 -12.06
CA PRO A 99 -14.48 -4.04 -13.13
C PRO A 99 -13.40 -3.57 -14.09
N ILE A 100 -13.78 -3.41 -15.36
CA ILE A 100 -12.89 -2.83 -16.41
C ILE A 100 -12.58 -1.39 -16.05
N ASP A 101 -13.57 -0.63 -15.59
CA ASP A 101 -13.38 0.74 -15.12
C ASP A 101 -12.39 0.78 -13.95
N ILE A 102 -11.43 1.69 -14.05
CA ILE A 102 -10.32 1.77 -13.08
C ILE A 102 -10.83 2.24 -11.72
N VAL A 103 -11.71 3.23 -11.66
CA VAL A 103 -12.23 3.77 -10.39
C VAL A 103 -13.09 2.73 -9.68
N GLU A 104 -13.96 2.04 -10.41
CA GLU A 104 -14.80 0.97 -9.84
C GLU A 104 -13.97 -0.23 -9.38
N SER A 105 -12.87 -0.55 -10.07
CA SER A 105 -11.93 -1.57 -9.61
C SER A 105 -11.23 -1.16 -8.30
N PHE A 106 -10.79 0.12 -8.19
CA PHE A 106 -10.29 0.65 -6.93
C PHE A 106 -11.36 0.54 -5.83
N ARG A 107 -12.58 0.99 -6.10
CA ARG A 107 -13.71 0.95 -5.16
C ARG A 107 -13.97 -0.47 -4.65
N LYS A 108 -14.00 -1.44 -5.56
CA LYS A 108 -14.22 -2.85 -5.22
C LYS A 108 -13.13 -3.40 -4.29
N ILE A 109 -11.85 -3.13 -4.57
CA ILE A 109 -10.76 -3.62 -3.72
C ILE A 109 -10.72 -2.85 -2.39
N CYS A 110 -10.88 -1.53 -2.43
CA CYS A 110 -10.90 -0.69 -1.24
C CYS A 110 -12.07 -0.99 -0.29
N SER A 111 -13.13 -1.67 -0.76
CA SER A 111 -14.21 -2.12 0.13
C SER A 111 -13.71 -3.07 1.23
N GLY A 112 -12.62 -3.83 1.00
CA GLY A 112 -11.96 -4.63 2.03
C GLY A 112 -11.47 -3.79 3.21
N LEU A 113 -10.85 -2.66 2.92
CA LEU A 113 -10.42 -1.73 3.97
C LEU A 113 -11.59 -1.00 4.63
N ILE A 114 -12.64 -0.66 3.88
CA ILE A 114 -13.85 -0.06 4.45
C ILE A 114 -14.51 -1.01 5.45
N GLU A 115 -14.66 -2.29 5.10
CA GLU A 115 -15.18 -3.29 6.04
C GLU A 115 -14.26 -3.49 7.25
N THR A 116 -12.92 -3.46 7.04
CA THR A 116 -11.94 -3.46 8.14
C THR A 116 -12.16 -2.30 9.11
N ILE A 117 -12.25 -1.08 8.58
CA ILE A 117 -12.42 0.14 9.39
C ILE A 117 -13.76 0.15 10.13
N LYS A 118 -14.82 -0.36 9.50
CA LYS A 118 -16.14 -0.54 10.15
C LYS A 118 -16.08 -1.51 11.32
N MET A 119 -15.26 -2.56 11.26
CA MET A 119 -15.09 -3.50 12.38
C MET A 119 -14.39 -2.86 13.58
N PHE A 120 -13.67 -1.77 13.39
CA PHE A 120 -13.16 -0.92 14.47
C PHE A 120 -14.20 0.10 14.99
N GLY A 121 -15.43 0.09 14.47
CA GLY A 121 -16.48 1.02 14.87
C GLY A 121 -16.40 2.40 14.22
N LEU A 122 -15.57 2.59 13.19
CA LEU A 122 -15.41 3.84 12.47
C LEU A 122 -16.16 3.83 11.12
N ASN A 123 -16.69 4.98 10.74
CA ASN A 123 -17.29 5.15 9.42
C ASN A 123 -16.22 5.56 8.41
N ALA A 124 -16.05 4.74 7.37
CA ALA A 124 -15.10 4.99 6.30
C ALA A 124 -15.80 5.16 4.96
N GLU A 125 -15.27 6.04 4.13
CA GLU A 125 -15.79 6.32 2.80
C GLU A 125 -14.69 6.22 1.74
N PHE A 126 -15.04 5.68 0.58
CA PHE A 126 -14.17 5.71 -0.59
C PHE A 126 -14.23 7.10 -1.23
N LYS A 127 -13.08 7.76 -1.29
CA LYS A 127 -12.93 9.02 -2.01
C LYS A 127 -12.18 8.77 -3.34
N PRO A 128 -12.81 8.99 -4.47
CA PRO A 128 -12.15 8.86 -5.76
C PRO A 128 -10.88 9.74 -5.83
N ILE A 129 -9.80 9.22 -6.47
CA ILE A 129 -9.79 7.99 -7.28
C ILE A 129 -9.47 6.74 -6.41
N ASN A 130 -8.70 6.88 -5.30
CA ASN A 130 -7.97 5.78 -4.68
C ASN A 130 -7.75 5.95 -3.17
N ASP A 131 -8.45 6.90 -2.54
CA ASP A 131 -8.30 7.20 -1.12
C ASP A 131 -9.47 6.62 -0.30
N ILE A 132 -9.21 6.30 0.97
CA ILE A 132 -10.24 6.05 1.98
C ILE A 132 -10.10 7.11 3.05
N ILE A 133 -11.23 7.67 3.45
CA ILE A 133 -11.32 8.72 4.45
C ILE A 133 -12.16 8.29 5.65
N VAL A 134 -11.81 8.81 6.81
CA VAL A 134 -12.57 8.73 8.06
C VAL A 134 -12.65 10.16 8.61
N ASN A 135 -13.85 10.62 8.94
CA ASN A 135 -14.08 11.99 9.43
C ASN A 135 -13.42 13.07 8.55
N GLY A 136 -13.53 12.91 7.22
CA GLY A 136 -12.97 13.84 6.24
C GLY A 136 -11.45 13.76 6.02
N ARG A 137 -10.73 12.91 6.77
CA ARG A 137 -9.27 12.74 6.70
C ARG A 137 -8.88 11.40 6.11
N LYS A 138 -7.83 11.39 5.29
CA LYS A 138 -7.32 10.19 4.64
C LYS A 138 -6.66 9.26 5.65
N VAL A 139 -7.11 8.00 5.66
CA VAL A 139 -6.54 6.89 6.45
C VAL A 139 -5.84 5.85 5.58
N SER A 140 -6.14 5.84 4.29
CA SER A 140 -5.57 4.91 3.32
C SER A 140 -5.44 5.56 1.95
N GLY A 141 -4.42 5.16 1.21
CA GLY A 141 -4.28 5.45 -0.21
C GLY A 141 -3.79 4.22 -0.95
N SER A 142 -4.27 4.04 -2.17
CA SER A 142 -3.97 2.88 -3.00
C SER A 142 -3.36 3.27 -4.34
N ALA A 143 -2.65 2.33 -4.97
CA ALA A 143 -2.11 2.46 -6.31
C ALA A 143 -2.27 1.13 -7.05
N GLN A 144 -2.48 1.19 -8.36
CA GLN A 144 -2.77 0.02 -9.16
C GLN A 144 -1.93 0.00 -10.44
N THR A 145 -1.59 -1.19 -10.89
CA THR A 145 -1.10 -1.45 -12.24
C THR A 145 -1.78 -2.69 -12.81
N ARG A 146 -1.90 -2.75 -14.11
CA ARG A 146 -2.54 -3.87 -14.82
C ARG A 146 -1.60 -4.40 -15.88
N LYS A 147 -1.51 -5.71 -15.95
CA LYS A 147 -0.95 -6.48 -17.05
C LYS A 147 -2.09 -7.01 -17.93
N ARG A 148 -1.79 -7.89 -18.88
CA ARG A 148 -2.80 -8.45 -19.77
C ARG A 148 -3.88 -9.25 -19.03
N LYS A 149 -3.46 -10.09 -18.07
CA LYS A 149 -4.35 -10.97 -17.31
C LYS A 149 -4.45 -10.59 -15.84
N THR A 150 -3.50 -9.87 -15.30
CA THR A 150 -3.33 -9.69 -13.86
C THR A 150 -3.37 -8.23 -13.46
N LEU A 151 -4.06 -7.98 -12.35
CA LEU A 151 -4.08 -6.69 -11.66
C LEU A 151 -3.25 -6.81 -10.39
N LEU A 152 -2.41 -5.81 -10.14
CA LEU A 152 -1.83 -5.52 -8.83
C LEU A 152 -2.41 -4.21 -8.33
N GLN A 153 -3.07 -4.25 -7.18
CA GLN A 153 -3.36 -3.05 -6.40
C GLN A 153 -2.76 -3.20 -5.00
N HIS A 154 -1.95 -2.25 -4.60
CA HIS A 154 -1.48 -2.16 -3.24
C HIS A 154 -1.87 -0.81 -2.61
N GLY A 155 -1.94 -0.80 -1.29
CA GLY A 155 -2.30 0.39 -0.54
C GLY A 155 -2.01 0.21 0.93
N THR A 156 -2.06 1.32 1.65
CA THR A 156 -1.73 1.41 3.06
C THR A 156 -2.97 1.46 3.94
N LEU A 157 -2.89 0.94 5.15
CA LEU A 157 -3.80 1.28 6.23
C LEU A 157 -2.99 1.87 7.37
N MET A 158 -3.11 3.17 7.57
CA MET A 158 -2.46 3.89 8.66
C MET A 158 -3.23 3.62 9.96
N TYR A 159 -2.71 2.74 10.82
CA TYR A 159 -3.37 2.44 12.09
C TYR A 159 -2.79 3.23 13.27
N ASN A 160 -1.48 3.52 13.26
CA ASN A 160 -0.79 4.28 14.30
C ASN A 160 0.44 5.02 13.78
N THR A 161 0.45 5.38 12.49
CA THR A 161 1.56 6.00 11.76
C THR A 161 2.04 7.28 12.43
N ASN A 162 3.36 7.44 12.55
CA ASN A 162 3.99 8.69 12.98
C ASN A 162 3.82 9.77 11.90
N LEU A 163 2.85 10.65 12.10
CA LEU A 163 2.49 11.69 11.14
C LEU A 163 3.57 12.78 11.02
N ASP A 164 4.42 12.98 12.04
CA ASP A 164 5.54 13.92 11.98
C ASP A 164 6.61 13.45 11.00
N ILE A 165 6.99 12.17 11.10
CA ILE A 165 7.94 11.58 10.16
C ILE A 165 7.35 11.56 8.76
N LEU A 166 6.07 11.18 8.61
CA LEU A 166 5.37 11.21 7.33
C LEU A 166 5.42 12.60 6.69
N ALA A 167 5.07 13.64 7.46
CA ALA A 167 5.06 15.02 6.96
C ALA A 167 6.44 15.54 6.53
N ARG A 168 7.49 15.11 7.23
CA ARG A 168 8.88 15.50 6.92
C ARG A 168 9.49 14.69 5.78
N SER A 169 9.01 13.49 5.55
CA SER A 169 9.50 12.57 4.52
C SER A 169 9.03 12.94 3.11
N LEU A 170 7.86 13.57 3.00
CA LEU A 170 7.19 13.81 1.72
C LEU A 170 7.17 15.28 1.37
N ILE A 171 7.33 15.58 0.07
CA ILE A 171 7.12 16.90 -0.49
C ILE A 171 5.70 16.96 -1.04
N VAL A 172 4.85 17.79 -0.42
CA VAL A 172 3.48 18.03 -0.87
C VAL A 172 3.39 19.49 -1.29
N SER A 173 3.06 19.72 -2.56
CA SER A 173 2.95 21.10 -3.05
C SER A 173 1.77 21.85 -2.39
N LYS A 174 1.92 23.16 -2.22
CA LYS A 174 0.88 24.01 -1.64
C LYS A 174 -0.44 23.90 -2.43
N GLU A 175 -0.34 23.81 -3.76
CA GLU A 175 -1.51 23.66 -4.65
C GLU A 175 -2.29 22.39 -4.34
N LYS A 176 -1.61 21.28 -4.05
CA LYS A 176 -2.26 20.02 -3.63
C LYS A 176 -2.95 20.14 -2.28
N LEU A 177 -2.37 20.84 -1.31
CA LEU A 177 -3.01 21.08 -0.02
C LEU A 177 -4.25 21.96 -0.19
N ILE A 178 -4.16 23.04 -0.95
CA ILE A 178 -5.28 23.95 -1.25
C ILE A 178 -6.40 23.20 -1.99
N ALA A 179 -6.07 22.37 -2.99
CA ALA A 179 -7.05 21.57 -3.72
C ALA A 179 -7.83 20.58 -2.82
N HIS A 180 -7.28 20.22 -1.66
CA HIS A 180 -7.95 19.42 -0.64
C HIS A 180 -8.57 20.25 0.49
N GLY A 181 -8.52 21.59 0.40
CA GLY A 181 -9.09 22.49 1.42
C GLY A 181 -8.35 22.46 2.77
N VAL A 182 -7.09 22.05 2.80
CA VAL A 182 -6.27 21.93 4.03
C VAL A 182 -4.98 22.74 3.92
N LYS A 183 -4.45 23.16 5.07
CA LYS A 183 -3.21 23.95 5.15
C LYS A 183 -1.98 23.06 5.36
N THR A 184 -2.17 21.91 5.99
CA THR A 184 -1.08 21.01 6.39
C THR A 184 -1.40 19.55 6.06
N ILE A 185 -0.37 18.72 5.99
CA ILE A 185 -0.55 17.27 5.82
C ILE A 185 -1.27 16.64 7.02
N TYR A 186 -1.10 17.20 8.23
CA TYR A 186 -1.77 16.74 9.47
C TYR A 186 -3.29 16.91 9.44
N GLU A 187 -3.77 17.95 8.76
CA GLU A 187 -5.21 18.16 8.55
C GLU A 187 -5.77 17.17 7.51
N ARG A 188 -4.90 16.72 6.59
CA ARG A 188 -5.29 15.85 5.49
C ARG A 188 -5.36 14.38 5.87
N VAL A 189 -4.50 13.90 6.78
CA VAL A 189 -4.34 12.48 7.10
C VAL A 189 -4.69 12.16 8.55
N THR A 190 -5.07 10.90 8.79
CA THR A 190 -5.36 10.38 10.12
C THR A 190 -4.93 8.93 10.24
N THR A 191 -5.06 8.36 11.44
CA THR A 191 -4.83 6.94 11.73
C THR A 191 -6.03 6.35 12.48
N ILE A 192 -6.19 5.02 12.43
CA ILE A 192 -7.23 4.31 13.19
C ILE A 192 -7.15 4.66 14.66
N SER A 193 -5.95 4.58 15.28
CA SER A 193 -5.73 4.88 16.71
C SER A 193 -6.11 6.32 17.06
N ARG A 194 -5.82 7.29 16.17
CA ARG A 194 -6.19 8.69 16.38
C ARG A 194 -7.71 8.90 16.36
N GLU A 195 -8.42 8.24 15.45
CA GLU A 195 -9.88 8.34 15.36
C GLU A 195 -10.59 7.64 16.52
N LEU A 196 -10.01 6.56 17.06
CA LEU A 196 -10.55 5.83 18.20
C LEU A 196 -10.20 6.47 19.56
N GLY A 197 -9.14 7.28 19.62
CA GLY A 197 -8.61 7.83 20.88
C GLY A 197 -7.75 6.86 21.70
N TYR A 198 -7.48 5.66 21.19
CA TYR A 198 -6.60 4.66 21.81
C TYR A 198 -5.78 3.88 20.78
N LYS A 199 -4.67 3.28 21.22
CA LYS A 199 -3.79 2.50 20.32
C LYS A 199 -4.41 1.14 20.02
N VAL A 200 -4.35 0.76 18.73
CA VAL A 200 -4.66 -0.61 18.27
C VAL A 200 -3.36 -1.36 18.00
N SER A 201 -3.35 -2.67 18.25
CA SER A 201 -2.18 -3.50 17.97
C SER A 201 -2.10 -3.88 16.49
N LYS A 202 -0.88 -4.14 16.02
CA LYS A 202 -0.59 -4.60 14.65
C LYS A 202 -1.34 -5.90 14.35
N GLU A 203 -1.32 -6.83 15.27
CA GLU A 203 -1.94 -8.14 15.17
C GLU A 203 -3.46 -8.01 14.97
N ASN A 204 -4.12 -7.18 15.79
CA ASN A 204 -5.55 -6.93 15.66
C ASN A 204 -5.89 -6.28 14.31
N VAL A 205 -5.06 -5.37 13.82
CA VAL A 205 -5.26 -4.76 12.49
C VAL A 205 -5.16 -5.80 11.39
N ILE A 206 -4.13 -6.67 11.41
CA ILE A 206 -3.95 -7.72 10.42
C ILE A 206 -5.14 -8.69 10.41
N GLU A 207 -5.55 -9.20 11.58
CA GLU A 207 -6.69 -10.10 11.70
C GLU A 207 -8.00 -9.48 11.19
N THR A 208 -8.20 -8.21 11.53
CA THR A 208 -9.39 -7.46 11.08
C THR A 208 -9.35 -7.20 9.58
N MET A 209 -8.17 -6.92 9.00
CA MET A 209 -8.00 -6.78 7.56
C MET A 209 -8.32 -8.07 6.81
N VAL A 210 -7.88 -9.23 7.31
CA VAL A 210 -8.23 -10.53 6.72
C VAL A 210 -9.75 -10.67 6.63
N LYS A 211 -10.45 -10.50 7.74
CA LYS A 211 -11.93 -10.58 7.80
C LYS A 211 -12.61 -9.55 6.90
N GLY A 212 -12.06 -8.34 6.85
CA GLY A 212 -12.59 -7.26 6.02
C GLY A 212 -12.51 -7.57 4.52
N PHE A 213 -11.36 -8.09 4.06
CA PHE A 213 -11.19 -8.50 2.67
C PHE A 213 -12.01 -9.73 2.31
N GLU A 214 -12.09 -10.75 3.16
CA GLU A 214 -12.94 -11.92 2.95
C GLU A 214 -14.41 -11.52 2.75
N LYS A 215 -14.92 -10.70 3.68
CA LYS A 215 -16.30 -10.22 3.64
C LYS A 215 -16.61 -9.41 2.39
N ALA A 216 -15.75 -8.44 2.08
CA ALA A 216 -15.97 -7.47 0.99
C ALA A 216 -15.85 -8.11 -0.40
N LEU A 217 -14.86 -8.97 -0.58
CA LEU A 217 -14.59 -9.60 -1.87
C LEU A 217 -15.31 -10.96 -2.05
N LYS A 218 -15.96 -11.46 -0.98
CA LYS A 218 -16.62 -12.78 -0.94
C LYS A 218 -15.66 -13.90 -1.32
N ILE A 219 -14.50 -13.92 -0.69
CA ILE A 219 -13.42 -14.90 -0.86
C ILE A 219 -13.13 -15.59 0.47
N ASN A 220 -12.52 -16.76 0.43
CA ASN A 220 -11.91 -17.40 1.61
C ASN A 220 -10.40 -17.24 1.48
N LEU A 221 -9.74 -16.81 2.54
CA LEU A 221 -8.30 -16.65 2.58
C LEU A 221 -7.67 -17.82 3.34
N TYR A 222 -6.76 -18.54 2.70
CA TYR A 222 -5.95 -19.55 3.38
C TYR A 222 -4.50 -19.08 3.51
N ARG A 223 -3.93 -19.25 4.70
CA ARG A 223 -2.52 -18.91 4.93
C ARG A 223 -1.60 -19.79 4.11
N ASP A 224 -0.64 -19.16 3.47
CA ASP A 224 0.40 -19.83 2.70
C ASP A 224 1.75 -19.13 2.89
N ASN A 225 2.81 -19.78 2.44
CA ASN A 225 4.17 -19.25 2.44
C ASN A 225 4.58 -18.88 1.02
N LEU A 226 5.62 -18.07 0.90
CA LEU A 226 6.25 -17.80 -0.39
C LEU A 226 6.84 -19.09 -0.96
N SER A 227 6.59 -19.33 -2.24
CA SER A 227 7.24 -20.40 -2.96
C SER A 227 8.70 -20.04 -3.25
N LYS A 228 9.51 -21.06 -3.51
CA LYS A 228 10.92 -20.88 -3.92
C LYS A 228 11.07 -20.01 -5.16
N GLU A 229 10.17 -20.18 -6.13
CA GLU A 229 10.16 -19.40 -7.37
C GLU A 229 9.85 -17.92 -7.12
N GLU A 230 8.90 -17.62 -6.22
CA GLU A 230 8.60 -16.25 -5.81
C GLU A 230 9.79 -15.56 -5.15
N GLU A 231 10.45 -16.25 -4.21
CA GLU A 231 11.64 -15.73 -3.54
C GLU A 231 12.81 -15.51 -4.49
N GLU A 232 13.09 -16.47 -5.36
CA GLU A 232 14.20 -16.38 -6.33
C GLU A 232 13.95 -15.23 -7.34
N LEU A 233 12.73 -15.09 -7.82
CA LEU A 233 12.38 -14.00 -8.72
C LEU A 233 12.45 -12.64 -8.01
N ALA A 234 11.97 -12.54 -6.77
CA ALA A 234 12.10 -11.32 -5.96
C ALA A 234 13.57 -10.96 -5.71
N LYS A 235 14.45 -11.94 -5.41
CA LYS A 235 15.90 -11.72 -5.27
C LYS A 235 16.53 -11.19 -6.57
N LYS A 236 16.13 -11.69 -7.72
CA LYS A 236 16.60 -11.18 -9.03
C LYS A 236 16.13 -9.74 -9.29
N LEU A 237 14.89 -9.42 -8.92
CA LEU A 237 14.33 -8.08 -9.07
C LEU A 237 14.88 -7.07 -8.05
N LEU A 238 15.45 -7.54 -6.94
CA LEU A 238 15.95 -6.68 -5.87
C LEU A 238 17.00 -5.68 -6.37
N SER A 239 17.90 -6.10 -7.27
CA SER A 239 18.92 -5.24 -7.88
C SER A 239 18.31 -4.05 -8.62
N LYS A 240 17.19 -4.25 -9.30
CA LYS A 240 16.42 -3.17 -9.97
C LYS A 240 15.97 -2.12 -8.95
N TYR A 241 15.31 -2.56 -7.85
CA TYR A 241 14.72 -1.65 -6.86
C TYR A 241 15.78 -0.88 -6.05
N MET A 242 17.01 -1.40 -5.98
CA MET A 242 18.16 -0.74 -5.34
C MET A 242 18.96 0.13 -6.30
N SER A 243 18.77 0.01 -7.61
CA SER A 243 19.58 0.70 -8.60
C SER A 243 19.24 2.19 -8.71
N LYS A 244 20.27 3.01 -8.96
CA LYS A 244 20.11 4.44 -9.20
C LYS A 244 19.30 4.69 -10.48
N GLU A 245 19.48 3.86 -11.51
CA GLU A 245 18.80 3.94 -12.80
C GLU A 245 17.29 3.82 -12.63
N TRP A 246 16.83 2.95 -11.74
CA TRP A 246 15.41 2.80 -11.43
C TRP A 246 14.89 3.91 -10.54
N ILE A 247 15.60 4.21 -9.46
CA ILE A 247 15.17 5.18 -8.45
C ILE A 247 15.11 6.59 -9.05
N TYR A 248 16.15 7.01 -9.79
CA TYR A 248 16.31 8.38 -10.29
C TYR A 248 15.93 8.55 -11.79
N ARG A 249 15.24 7.60 -12.38
CA ARG A 249 14.88 7.62 -13.82
C ARG A 249 14.07 8.84 -14.28
N ARG A 250 13.59 9.66 -13.35
CA ARG A 250 12.86 10.91 -13.58
C ARG A 250 13.17 11.96 -12.53
#